data_7a96ef8da075650607fe0cee702ad8ac
#
_entry.id   7a96ef8da075650607fe0cee702ad8ac
#
_cell.length_a   1.000
_cell.length_b   1.000
_cell.length_c   1.000
_cell.angle_alpha   90.00
_cell.angle_beta   90.00
_cell.angle_gamma   90.00
#
_symmetry.space_group_name_H-M   'P 1'
#
loop_
_entity.id
_entity.type
_entity.pdbx_description
1 polymer ?
#
loop_
_entity_poly.entity_id
_entity_poly.type
_entity_poly.pdbx_seq_one_letter_code
_entity_poly.pdbx_strand_id
1 'polypeptide(L)'
;MERGFRTIHSAFIELKKAGKVRTTNPQTLTKDDIAAFMEWMRTRKTRSGLSLAHSTQANYMDYLNGFLRFESNGVIDQMRKLHYVRFPQKVQGEVRVLSESRVEELRTKLRYMPGYEGAVARFMVAMYAYSGLRRSELRLARLEDLHLDTWTILVAHPKGESSWAAAAPAQILPPARDAVAEFLRERKRHLRAAGVTTCEALVPKISDGAAGYWTDGMWGKVKAAAVSWSGIRFRIQALRATFGQMCIDWGGRPDAVSRALRHKTTRTTEIYYARIRSDHAFRLLEQAYESTHGKRGRGRNAKVGNR
;
A
#
# COMPACT_ATOMS: atom_id res chain seq x y z
N MET A 1 -2.26 4.47 15.69
CA MET A 1 -3.20 5.17 16.59
C MET A 1 -2.45 5.96 17.67
N GLU A 2 -1.62 5.35 18.48
CA GLU A 2 -0.84 5.97 19.57
C GLU A 2 -0.08 7.25 19.17
N ARG A 3 0.67 7.23 18.06
CA ARG A 3 1.39 8.41 17.56
C ARG A 3 0.45 9.59 17.25
N GLY A 4 -0.76 9.31 16.77
CA GLY A 4 -1.76 10.35 16.50
C GLY A 4 -2.24 11.02 17.79
N PHE A 5 -2.54 10.24 18.81
CA PHE A 5 -2.93 10.76 20.12
C PHE A 5 -1.82 11.57 20.78
N ARG A 6 -0.57 11.12 20.73
CA ARG A 6 0.57 11.91 21.24
C ARG A 6 0.68 13.28 20.55
N THR A 7 0.45 13.33 19.23
CA THR A 7 0.49 14.59 18.50
C THR A 7 -0.66 15.50 18.89
N ILE A 8 -1.89 14.98 19.04
CA ILE A 8 -3.06 15.73 19.48
C ILE A 8 -2.85 16.29 20.89
N HIS A 9 -2.40 15.45 21.81
CA HIS A 9 -2.09 15.87 23.19
C HIS A 9 -1.04 16.98 23.22
N SER A 10 0.08 16.83 22.49
CA SER A 10 1.11 17.87 22.42
C SER A 10 0.56 19.17 21.85
N ALA A 11 -0.34 19.10 20.85
CA ALA A 11 -0.96 20.28 20.26
C ALA A 11 -1.85 21.04 21.29
N PHE A 12 -2.66 20.34 22.07
CA PHE A 12 -3.49 20.99 23.08
C PHE A 12 -2.66 21.62 24.21
N ILE A 13 -1.52 21.01 24.59
CA ILE A 13 -0.58 21.62 25.53
C ILE A 13 0.01 22.90 24.95
N GLU A 14 0.46 22.88 23.69
CA GLU A 14 1.00 24.04 22.97
C GLU A 14 -0.05 25.18 22.89
N LEU A 15 -1.28 24.85 22.51
CA LEU A 15 -2.40 25.79 22.40
C LEU A 15 -2.78 26.40 23.76
N LYS A 16 -2.77 25.59 24.83
CA LYS A 16 -3.05 26.10 26.19
C LYS A 16 -1.97 27.06 26.64
N LYS A 17 -0.69 26.74 26.44
CA LYS A 17 0.42 27.66 26.73
C LYS A 17 0.33 28.98 25.97
N ALA A 18 -0.20 28.93 24.74
CA ALA A 18 -0.42 30.10 23.91
C ALA A 18 -1.74 30.85 24.21
N GLY A 19 -2.50 30.45 25.22
CA GLY A 19 -3.79 31.07 25.60
C GLY A 19 -4.92 30.88 24.58
N LYS A 20 -4.74 29.98 23.60
CA LYS A 20 -5.72 29.73 22.51
C LYS A 20 -6.81 28.74 22.87
N VAL A 21 -6.59 27.91 23.89
CA VAL A 21 -7.59 26.99 24.46
C VAL A 21 -7.65 27.18 25.98
N ARG A 22 -8.84 26.99 26.53
CA ARG A 22 -9.06 27.18 27.97
C ARG A 22 -8.59 26.00 28.81
N THR A 23 -8.74 24.79 28.23
CA THR A 23 -8.48 23.54 28.97
C THR A 23 -7.86 22.51 28.04
N THR A 24 -7.22 21.50 28.66
CA THR A 24 -6.81 20.27 27.95
C THR A 24 -7.63 19.06 28.43
N ASN A 25 -8.61 19.29 29.33
CA ASN A 25 -9.50 18.23 29.78
C ASN A 25 -10.50 17.88 28.69
N PRO A 26 -10.50 16.63 28.15
CA PRO A 26 -11.34 16.22 27.03
C PRO A 26 -12.84 16.38 27.32
N GLN A 27 -13.28 16.20 28.55
CA GLN A 27 -14.69 16.31 28.95
C GLN A 27 -15.24 17.73 28.79
N THR A 28 -14.38 18.74 28.93
CA THR A 28 -14.78 20.16 28.96
C THR A 28 -14.33 20.96 27.74
N LEU A 29 -13.76 20.31 26.72
CA LEU A 29 -13.41 20.98 25.46
C LEU A 29 -14.66 21.52 24.77
N THR A 30 -14.57 22.76 24.33
CA THR A 30 -15.64 23.50 23.67
C THR A 30 -15.44 23.56 22.13
N LYS A 31 -16.45 24.06 21.42
CA LYS A 31 -16.35 24.31 19.98
C LYS A 31 -15.20 25.25 19.59
N ASP A 32 -14.91 26.24 20.45
CA ASP A 32 -13.83 27.20 20.20
C ASP A 32 -12.45 26.54 20.36
N ASP A 33 -12.29 25.65 21.36
CA ASP A 33 -11.08 24.86 21.51
C ASP A 33 -10.83 23.92 20.31
N ILE A 34 -11.88 23.32 19.78
CA ILE A 34 -11.80 22.49 18.56
C ILE A 34 -11.46 23.34 17.33
N ALA A 35 -12.04 24.53 17.19
CA ALA A 35 -11.71 25.46 16.11
C ALA A 35 -10.23 25.90 16.18
N ALA A 36 -9.74 26.22 17.37
CA ALA A 36 -8.31 26.54 17.61
C ALA A 36 -7.39 25.38 17.22
N PHE A 37 -7.74 24.14 17.53
CA PHE A 37 -6.99 22.96 17.13
C PHE A 37 -7.01 22.76 15.60
N MET A 38 -8.13 23.00 14.93
CA MET A 38 -8.21 22.94 13.48
C MET A 38 -7.31 24.00 12.82
N GLU A 39 -7.25 25.21 13.35
CA GLU A 39 -6.35 26.25 12.86
C GLU A 39 -4.88 25.89 13.10
N TRP A 40 -4.55 25.35 14.27
CA TRP A 40 -3.21 24.82 14.53
C TRP A 40 -2.80 23.77 13.48
N MET A 41 -3.70 22.86 13.09
CA MET A 41 -3.41 21.86 12.05
C MET A 41 -3.16 22.49 10.67
N ARG A 42 -3.85 23.59 10.33
CA ARG A 42 -3.69 24.29 9.03
C ARG A 42 -2.33 25.00 8.96
N THR A 43 -1.92 25.62 10.05
CA THR A 43 -0.66 26.39 10.13
C THR A 43 0.56 25.51 10.41
N ARG A 44 0.38 24.31 10.97
CA ARG A 44 1.47 23.41 11.32
C ARG A 44 2.24 22.92 10.12
N LYS A 45 3.57 23.02 10.19
CA LYS A 45 4.50 22.47 9.21
C LYS A 45 5.06 21.12 9.67
N THR A 46 5.28 20.21 8.73
CA THR A 46 6.02 18.96 8.96
C THR A 46 7.50 19.26 9.14
N ARG A 47 8.31 18.26 9.55
CA ARG A 47 9.78 18.38 9.62
C ARG A 47 10.41 18.76 8.27
N SER A 48 9.75 18.46 7.16
CA SER A 48 10.17 18.83 5.79
C SER A 48 9.63 20.19 5.33
N GLY A 49 9.06 21.00 6.23
CA GLY A 49 8.54 22.35 5.91
C GLY A 49 7.17 22.36 5.21
N LEU A 50 6.62 21.21 4.87
CA LEU A 50 5.32 21.11 4.19
C LEU A 50 4.15 21.25 5.17
N SER A 51 3.01 21.76 4.70
CA SER A 51 1.77 21.75 5.46
C SER A 51 1.28 20.33 5.72
N LEU A 52 0.52 20.11 6.81
CA LEU A 52 -0.12 18.84 7.06
C LEU A 52 -1.13 18.51 5.95
N ALA A 53 -1.01 17.32 5.38
CA ALA A 53 -1.95 16.85 4.35
C ALA A 53 -3.39 16.79 4.90
N HIS A 54 -4.38 17.12 4.08
CA HIS A 54 -5.80 17.08 4.46
C HIS A 54 -6.24 15.74 5.05
N SER A 55 -5.75 14.62 4.49
CA SER A 55 -6.01 13.28 5.03
C SER A 55 -5.43 13.06 6.43
N THR A 56 -4.26 13.68 6.74
CA THR A 56 -3.66 13.63 8.08
C THR A 56 -4.49 14.44 9.07
N GLN A 57 -4.92 15.64 8.67
CA GLN A 57 -5.80 16.48 9.47
C GLN A 57 -7.13 15.77 9.76
N ALA A 58 -7.75 15.16 8.74
CA ALA A 58 -8.97 14.38 8.90
C ALA A 58 -8.79 13.19 9.87
N ASN A 59 -7.66 12.48 9.79
CA ASN A 59 -7.38 11.39 10.73
C ASN A 59 -7.23 11.90 12.17
N TYR A 60 -6.58 13.04 12.39
CA TYR A 60 -6.48 13.64 13.75
C TYR A 60 -7.85 14.04 14.28
N MET A 61 -8.73 14.59 13.42
CA MET A 61 -10.11 14.90 13.81
C MET A 61 -10.91 13.65 14.16
N ASP A 62 -10.74 12.56 13.41
CA ASP A 62 -11.43 11.29 13.69
C ASP A 62 -10.91 10.66 15.01
N TYR A 63 -9.60 10.69 15.26
CA TYR A 63 -9.04 10.23 16.54
C TYR A 63 -9.54 11.07 17.71
N LEU A 64 -9.51 12.40 17.58
CA LEU A 64 -10.00 13.30 18.61
C LEU A 64 -11.49 13.07 18.87
N ASN A 65 -12.32 12.97 17.81
CA ASN A 65 -13.75 12.71 17.96
C ASN A 65 -14.04 11.37 18.67
N GLY A 66 -13.33 10.30 18.28
CA GLY A 66 -13.45 8.99 18.94
C GLY A 66 -13.11 9.07 20.43
N PHE A 67 -12.05 9.80 20.77
CA PHE A 67 -11.63 10.00 22.16
C PHE A 67 -12.64 10.85 22.95
N LEU A 68 -13.11 11.97 22.38
CA LEU A 68 -14.08 12.83 23.03
C LEU A 68 -15.42 12.11 23.27
N ARG A 69 -15.87 11.28 22.33
CA ARG A 69 -17.05 10.42 22.54
C ARG A 69 -16.87 9.45 23.71
N PHE A 70 -15.68 8.84 23.84
CA PHE A 70 -15.35 7.98 24.99
C PHE A 70 -15.42 8.75 26.30
N GLU A 71 -15.01 10.01 26.30
CA GLU A 71 -15.08 10.93 27.44
C GLU A 71 -16.47 11.63 27.58
N SER A 72 -17.50 11.13 26.90
CA SER A 72 -18.86 11.66 26.91
C SER A 72 -18.99 13.11 26.40
N ASN A 73 -18.03 13.58 25.60
CA ASN A 73 -18.07 14.91 24.98
C ASN A 73 -18.41 14.79 23.48
N GLY A 74 -19.62 15.18 23.10
CA GLY A 74 -20.14 15.16 21.72
C GLY A 74 -19.91 16.43 20.92
N VAL A 75 -19.02 17.34 21.34
CA VAL A 75 -18.84 18.67 20.72
C VAL A 75 -18.55 18.61 19.22
N ILE A 76 -17.68 17.70 18.78
CA ILE A 76 -17.35 17.58 17.34
C ILE A 76 -18.55 17.09 16.54
N ASP A 77 -19.34 16.16 17.07
CA ASP A 77 -20.56 15.68 16.38
C ASP A 77 -21.61 16.78 16.27
N GLN A 78 -21.77 17.59 17.32
CA GLN A 78 -22.65 18.75 17.27
C GLN A 78 -22.17 19.77 16.23
N MET A 79 -20.86 20.08 16.19
CA MET A 79 -20.29 20.98 15.19
C MET A 79 -20.50 20.47 13.77
N ARG A 80 -20.37 19.16 13.53
CA ARG A 80 -20.63 18.52 12.22
C ARG A 80 -22.10 18.61 11.84
N LYS A 81 -23.02 18.32 12.79
CA LYS A 81 -24.47 18.37 12.56
C LYS A 81 -24.97 19.78 12.23
N LEU A 82 -24.43 20.78 12.88
CA LEU A 82 -24.81 22.19 12.71
C LEU A 82 -24.05 22.87 11.57
N HIS A 83 -23.20 22.15 10.83
CA HIS A 83 -22.33 22.72 9.78
C HIS A 83 -21.55 23.96 10.23
N TYR A 84 -21.20 24.02 11.50
CA TYR A 84 -20.58 25.19 12.12
C TYR A 84 -19.24 25.56 11.48
N VAL A 85 -18.45 24.53 11.09
CA VAL A 85 -17.18 24.69 10.39
C VAL A 85 -16.99 23.59 9.35
N ARG A 86 -16.18 23.86 8.33
CA ARG A 86 -15.80 22.86 7.34
C ARG A 86 -14.68 21.98 7.88
N PHE A 87 -15.00 20.75 8.23
CA PHE A 87 -14.02 19.76 8.69
C PHE A 87 -13.12 19.28 7.56
N PRO A 88 -11.83 18.97 7.86
CA PRO A 88 -10.94 18.32 6.89
C PRO A 88 -11.53 17.00 6.41
N GLN A 89 -11.52 16.77 5.10
CA GLN A 89 -12.00 15.55 4.51
C GLN A 89 -10.83 14.67 4.07
N LYS A 90 -11.03 13.35 4.09
CA LYS A 90 -10.07 12.41 3.51
C LYS A 90 -10.16 12.51 2.00
N VAL A 91 -9.27 13.28 1.42
CA VAL A 91 -9.08 13.27 -0.03
C VAL A 91 -8.27 12.02 -0.36
N GLN A 92 -8.86 11.14 -1.16
CA GLN A 92 -8.15 9.98 -1.66
C GLN A 92 -7.15 10.45 -2.72
N GLY A 93 -5.87 10.50 -2.34
CA GLY A 93 -4.81 10.88 -3.25
C GLY A 93 -4.67 9.86 -4.39
N GLU A 94 -4.31 10.34 -5.56
CA GLU A 94 -3.98 9.49 -6.69
C GLU A 94 -2.75 8.64 -6.36
N VAL A 95 -2.90 7.32 -6.41
CA VAL A 95 -1.76 6.41 -6.33
C VAL A 95 -1.14 6.33 -7.71
N ARG A 96 0.01 6.96 -7.89
CA ARG A 96 0.77 6.85 -9.14
C ARG A 96 1.31 5.44 -9.27
N VAL A 97 0.72 4.66 -10.16
CA VAL A 97 1.21 3.33 -10.55
C VAL A 97 2.38 3.47 -11.54
N LEU A 98 3.25 2.49 -11.58
CA LEU A 98 4.25 2.36 -12.63
C LEU A 98 3.62 1.61 -13.81
N SER A 99 4.04 1.91 -15.03
CA SER A 99 3.73 1.04 -16.17
C SER A 99 4.47 -0.30 -16.04
N GLU A 100 3.97 -1.35 -16.66
CA GLU A 100 4.64 -2.65 -16.69
C GLU A 100 6.07 -2.53 -17.23
N SER A 101 6.26 -1.79 -18.32
CA SER A 101 7.58 -1.50 -18.89
C SER A 101 8.52 -0.82 -17.88
N ARG A 102 7.99 0.07 -17.04
CA ARG A 102 8.78 0.75 -16.01
C ARG A 102 9.16 -0.17 -14.86
N VAL A 103 8.31 -1.15 -14.53
CA VAL A 103 8.65 -2.22 -13.57
C VAL A 103 9.77 -3.10 -14.11
N GLU A 104 9.71 -3.50 -15.38
CA GLU A 104 10.76 -4.32 -16.01
C GLU A 104 12.08 -3.54 -16.14
N GLU A 105 12.05 -2.27 -16.47
CA GLU A 105 13.24 -1.42 -16.46
C GLU A 105 13.87 -1.37 -15.06
N LEU A 106 13.05 -1.19 -14.02
CA LEU A 106 13.50 -1.20 -12.62
C LEU A 106 14.15 -2.53 -12.26
N ARG A 107 13.53 -3.65 -12.60
CA ARG A 107 14.06 -4.99 -12.35
C ARG A 107 15.39 -5.21 -13.07
N THR A 108 15.49 -4.82 -14.33
CA THR A 108 16.71 -4.93 -15.15
C THR A 108 17.87 -4.14 -14.52
N LYS A 109 17.63 -2.89 -14.12
CA LYS A 109 18.65 -2.07 -13.47
C LYS A 109 19.10 -2.64 -12.12
N LEU A 110 18.17 -3.17 -11.33
CA LEU A 110 18.48 -3.76 -10.04
C LEU A 110 19.24 -5.08 -10.14
N ARG A 111 19.25 -5.76 -11.29
CA ARG A 111 20.03 -7.01 -11.51
C ARG A 111 21.49 -6.83 -11.13
N TYR A 112 22.05 -5.67 -11.40
CA TYR A 112 23.45 -5.35 -11.17
C TYR A 112 23.72 -4.68 -9.80
N MET A 113 22.71 -4.49 -8.97
CA MET A 113 22.91 -3.96 -7.62
C MET A 113 23.62 -5.00 -6.75
N PRO A 114 24.83 -4.69 -6.23
CA PRO A 114 25.67 -5.69 -5.55
C PRO A 114 25.20 -5.99 -4.14
N GLY A 115 25.77 -7.07 -3.58
CA GLY A 115 25.63 -7.43 -2.17
C GLY A 115 24.23 -7.95 -1.79
N TYR A 116 24.12 -8.30 -0.51
CA TYR A 116 22.86 -8.84 0.02
C TYR A 116 21.70 -7.83 -0.04
N GLU A 117 21.98 -6.54 0.20
CA GLU A 117 20.93 -5.49 0.06
C GLU A 117 20.41 -5.39 -1.38
N GLY A 118 21.29 -5.61 -2.40
CA GLY A 118 20.90 -5.72 -3.79
C GLY A 118 19.96 -6.91 -4.03
N ALA A 119 20.27 -8.07 -3.46
CA ALA A 119 19.40 -9.24 -3.54
C ALA A 119 18.03 -8.98 -2.87
N VAL A 120 18.04 -8.35 -1.69
CA VAL A 120 16.80 -7.93 -1.01
C VAL A 120 16.02 -6.94 -1.85
N ALA A 121 16.66 -5.98 -2.50
CA ALA A 121 15.99 -4.99 -3.35
C ALA A 121 15.33 -5.63 -4.58
N ARG A 122 16.01 -6.56 -5.26
CA ARG A 122 15.45 -7.33 -6.39
C ARG A 122 14.23 -8.14 -5.96
N PHE A 123 14.38 -8.89 -4.87
CA PHE A 123 13.29 -9.68 -4.28
C PHE A 123 12.11 -8.80 -3.87
N MET A 124 12.38 -7.69 -3.17
CA MET A 124 11.38 -6.71 -2.73
C MET A 124 10.54 -6.19 -3.92
N VAL A 125 11.20 -5.74 -4.98
CA VAL A 125 10.51 -5.19 -6.16
C VAL A 125 9.67 -6.27 -6.85
N ALA A 126 10.24 -7.47 -7.06
CA ALA A 126 9.51 -8.58 -7.68
C ALA A 126 8.28 -8.99 -6.87
N MET A 127 8.44 -9.16 -5.55
CA MET A 127 7.33 -9.57 -4.69
C MET A 127 6.22 -8.54 -4.63
N TYR A 128 6.53 -7.24 -4.49
CA TYR A 128 5.48 -6.22 -4.45
C TYR A 128 4.78 -6.03 -5.78
N ALA A 129 5.51 -6.11 -6.89
CA ALA A 129 4.95 -5.93 -8.23
C ALA A 129 4.17 -7.15 -8.75
N TYR A 130 4.45 -8.37 -8.24
CA TYR A 130 3.87 -9.60 -8.79
C TYR A 130 3.21 -10.53 -7.77
N SER A 131 3.04 -10.07 -6.51
CA SER A 131 2.19 -10.75 -5.51
C SER A 131 1.28 -9.78 -4.75
N GLY A 132 1.44 -8.48 -4.97
CA GLY A 132 0.61 -7.46 -4.36
C GLY A 132 0.66 -7.44 -2.83
N LEU A 133 1.76 -7.85 -2.21
CA LEU A 133 1.94 -7.81 -0.76
C LEU A 133 1.97 -6.38 -0.23
N ARG A 134 1.54 -6.19 1.03
CA ARG A 134 1.79 -4.94 1.75
C ARG A 134 3.20 -4.91 2.30
N ARG A 135 3.71 -3.70 2.60
CA ARG A 135 5.06 -3.50 3.10
C ARG A 135 5.40 -4.37 4.33
N SER A 136 4.51 -4.39 5.31
CA SER A 136 4.68 -5.19 6.52
C SER A 136 4.56 -6.68 6.26
N GLU A 137 3.69 -7.09 5.33
CA GLU A 137 3.43 -8.49 5.02
C GLU A 137 4.72 -9.19 4.52
N LEU A 138 5.45 -8.59 3.57
CA LEU A 138 6.72 -9.16 3.11
C LEU A 138 7.86 -9.00 4.13
N ARG A 139 7.93 -7.84 4.81
CA ARG A 139 8.99 -7.55 5.76
C ARG A 139 9.00 -8.49 6.97
N LEU A 140 7.81 -8.93 7.39
CA LEU A 140 7.60 -9.79 8.55
C LEU A 140 7.28 -11.23 8.19
N ALA A 141 7.33 -11.59 6.90
CA ALA A 141 7.10 -12.96 6.44
C ALA A 141 8.14 -13.92 7.02
N ARG A 142 7.70 -15.13 7.33
CA ARG A 142 8.57 -16.24 7.73
C ARG A 142 8.97 -17.06 6.52
N LEU A 143 10.07 -17.80 6.63
CA LEU A 143 10.49 -18.71 5.57
C LEU A 143 9.43 -19.81 5.33
N GLU A 144 8.82 -20.31 6.40
CA GLU A 144 7.75 -21.31 6.35
C GLU A 144 6.48 -20.85 5.67
N ASP A 145 6.24 -19.53 5.61
CA ASP A 145 5.09 -18.94 4.90
C ASP A 145 5.22 -19.06 3.37
N LEU A 146 6.43 -19.31 2.85
CA LEU A 146 6.71 -19.37 1.42
C LEU A 146 6.58 -20.80 0.90
N HIS A 147 5.59 -21.07 0.07
CA HIS A 147 5.28 -22.35 -0.55
C HIS A 147 5.68 -22.32 -2.03
N LEU A 148 6.79 -23.00 -2.38
CA LEU A 148 7.33 -23.00 -3.74
C LEU A 148 6.61 -23.98 -4.69
N ASP A 149 5.96 -24.99 -4.15
CA ASP A 149 5.12 -25.96 -4.88
C ASP A 149 3.91 -25.28 -5.51
N THR A 150 3.24 -24.41 -4.76
CA THR A 150 2.06 -23.65 -5.20
C THR A 150 2.38 -22.24 -5.64
N TRP A 151 3.61 -21.77 -5.47
CA TRP A 151 4.02 -20.39 -5.68
C TRP A 151 3.14 -19.39 -4.93
N THR A 152 2.91 -19.66 -3.66
CA THR A 152 2.15 -18.79 -2.77
C THR A 152 2.99 -18.38 -1.56
N ILE A 153 2.59 -17.29 -0.93
CA ILE A 153 3.11 -16.86 0.36
C ILE A 153 1.93 -16.61 1.30
N LEU A 154 1.95 -17.24 2.46
CA LEU A 154 0.94 -17.02 3.49
C LEU A 154 1.15 -15.65 4.14
N VAL A 155 0.14 -14.81 4.14
CA VAL A 155 0.10 -13.57 4.89
C VAL A 155 -0.47 -13.88 6.27
N ALA A 156 0.40 -14.26 7.20
CA ALA A 156 0.00 -14.70 8.54
C ALA A 156 -0.57 -13.52 9.37
N HIS A 157 0.00 -12.32 9.22
CA HIS A 157 -0.38 -11.11 9.97
C HIS A 157 -0.92 -10.00 9.05
N PRO A 158 -2.15 -10.13 8.52
CA PRO A 158 -2.74 -9.12 7.66
C PRO A 158 -3.14 -7.87 8.44
N LYS A 159 -3.18 -6.72 7.77
CA LYS A 159 -3.70 -5.49 8.36
C LYS A 159 -5.17 -5.68 8.74
N GLY A 160 -5.50 -5.59 10.02
CA GLY A 160 -6.85 -5.80 10.55
C GLY A 160 -7.09 -7.19 11.12
N GLU A 161 -6.02 -7.97 11.36
CA GLU A 161 -6.04 -9.31 11.97
C GLU A 161 -6.92 -9.37 13.23
N SER A 162 -6.83 -8.36 14.10
CA SER A 162 -7.61 -8.31 15.34
C SER A 162 -9.10 -7.99 15.15
N SER A 163 -9.58 -7.70 13.93
CA SER A 163 -10.94 -7.22 13.73
C SER A 163 -11.67 -7.82 12.53
N TRP A 164 -11.04 -7.98 11.36
CA TRP A 164 -11.75 -8.37 10.13
C TRP A 164 -10.92 -9.16 9.12
N ALA A 165 -9.61 -9.28 9.30
CA ALA A 165 -8.73 -9.96 8.35
C ALA A 165 -8.20 -11.26 8.95
N ALA A 166 -8.37 -12.36 8.23
CA ALA A 166 -7.75 -13.64 8.51
C ALA A 166 -6.46 -13.82 7.69
N ALA A 167 -5.60 -14.73 8.12
CA ALA A 167 -4.47 -15.19 7.34
C ALA A 167 -4.94 -15.72 5.97
N ALA A 168 -4.25 -15.33 4.90
CA ALA A 168 -4.64 -15.70 3.55
C ALA A 168 -3.40 -15.79 2.64
N PRO A 169 -3.38 -16.72 1.68
CA PRO A 169 -2.29 -16.83 0.72
C PRO A 169 -2.30 -15.65 -0.26
N ALA A 170 -1.12 -15.24 -0.69
CA ALA A 170 -0.90 -14.37 -1.83
C ALA A 170 -0.21 -15.15 -2.94
N GLN A 171 -0.73 -15.09 -4.16
CA GLN A 171 -0.15 -15.75 -5.32
C GLN A 171 1.12 -15.01 -5.75
N ILE A 172 2.19 -15.75 -6.04
CA ILE A 172 3.42 -15.25 -6.65
C ILE A 172 3.35 -15.53 -8.14
N LEU A 173 3.14 -14.48 -8.94
CA LEU A 173 3.03 -14.61 -10.39
C LEU A 173 4.37 -15.00 -11.04
N PRO A 174 4.34 -15.66 -12.21
CA PRO A 174 5.53 -16.18 -12.90
C PRO A 174 6.69 -15.20 -13.00
N PRO A 175 6.51 -13.89 -13.32
CA PRO A 175 7.64 -12.97 -13.46
C PRO A 175 8.46 -12.75 -12.19
N ALA A 176 7.94 -13.10 -10.99
CA ALA A 176 8.68 -12.97 -9.74
C ALA A 176 9.49 -14.23 -9.37
N ARG A 177 9.21 -15.38 -9.96
CA ARG A 177 9.70 -16.68 -9.51
C ARG A 177 11.24 -16.79 -9.54
N ASP A 178 11.87 -16.31 -10.61
CA ASP A 178 13.33 -16.31 -10.74
C ASP A 178 13.98 -15.44 -9.66
N ALA A 179 13.40 -14.27 -9.35
CA ALA A 179 13.89 -13.39 -8.30
C ALA A 179 13.74 -14.03 -6.91
N VAL A 180 12.68 -14.82 -6.68
CA VAL A 180 12.50 -15.60 -5.45
C VAL A 180 13.57 -16.68 -5.34
N ALA A 181 13.79 -17.47 -6.40
CA ALA A 181 14.79 -18.54 -6.41
C ALA A 181 16.22 -17.98 -6.21
N GLU A 182 16.55 -16.87 -6.88
CA GLU A 182 17.83 -16.18 -6.71
C GLU A 182 17.99 -15.70 -5.27
N PHE A 183 16.99 -15.04 -4.73
CA PHE A 183 17.01 -14.52 -3.37
C PHE A 183 17.21 -15.62 -2.33
N LEU A 184 16.56 -16.77 -2.46
CA LEU A 184 16.74 -17.87 -1.52
C LEU A 184 18.19 -18.42 -1.52
N ARG A 185 18.85 -18.43 -2.69
CA ARG A 185 20.28 -18.78 -2.77
C ARG A 185 21.15 -17.75 -2.05
N GLU A 186 20.90 -16.46 -2.27
CA GLU A 186 21.62 -15.37 -1.61
C GLU A 186 21.36 -15.34 -0.10
N ARG A 187 20.12 -15.60 0.31
CA ARG A 187 19.76 -15.75 1.73
C ARG A 187 20.60 -16.84 2.41
N LYS A 188 20.67 -18.02 1.79
CA LYS A 188 21.47 -19.14 2.33
C LYS A 188 22.97 -18.79 2.43
N ARG A 189 23.50 -18.09 1.41
CA ARG A 189 24.89 -17.61 1.40
C ARG A 189 25.12 -16.60 2.51
N HIS A 190 24.22 -15.64 2.67
CA HIS A 190 24.31 -14.58 3.66
C HIS A 190 24.29 -15.10 5.10
N LEU A 191 23.38 -16.03 5.41
CA LEU A 191 23.31 -16.68 6.73
C LEU A 191 24.58 -17.49 7.02
N ARG A 192 25.08 -18.28 6.06
CA ARG A 192 26.31 -19.04 6.21
C ARG A 192 27.53 -18.15 6.48
N ALA A 193 27.67 -17.06 5.72
CA ALA A 193 28.78 -16.12 5.90
C ALA A 193 28.80 -15.47 7.29
N ALA A 194 27.62 -15.36 7.94
CA ALA A 194 27.48 -14.83 9.28
C ALA A 194 27.50 -15.90 10.39
N GLY A 195 27.70 -17.19 10.05
CA GLY A 195 27.67 -18.28 11.02
C GLY A 195 26.28 -18.56 11.61
N VAL A 196 25.21 -18.05 10.99
CA VAL A 196 23.82 -18.23 11.47
C VAL A 196 23.24 -19.50 10.85
N THR A 197 22.88 -20.47 11.68
CA THR A 197 22.34 -21.77 11.24
C THR A 197 20.83 -21.76 11.04
N THR A 198 20.11 -21.00 11.85
CA THR A 198 18.65 -20.94 11.83
C THR A 198 18.15 -19.49 11.83
N CYS A 199 17.12 -19.23 11.05
CA CYS A 199 16.43 -17.94 11.02
C CYS A 199 15.03 -18.13 10.46
N GLU A 200 14.01 -17.76 11.23
CA GLU A 200 12.63 -17.85 10.79
C GLU A 200 12.26 -16.78 9.74
N ALA A 201 12.89 -15.58 9.80
CA ALA A 201 12.57 -14.51 8.87
C ALA A 201 12.85 -14.92 7.42
N LEU A 202 11.88 -14.75 6.52
CA LEU A 202 12.06 -14.97 5.09
C LEU A 202 13.19 -14.06 4.56
N VAL A 203 13.18 -12.79 4.96
CA VAL A 203 14.24 -11.83 4.63
C VAL A 203 15.02 -11.51 5.90
N PRO A 204 16.10 -12.22 6.20
CA PRO A 204 16.87 -11.99 7.42
C PRO A 204 17.63 -10.66 7.38
N LYS A 205 17.70 -10.00 8.51
CA LYS A 205 18.65 -8.94 8.81
C LYS A 205 19.60 -9.45 9.87
N ILE A 206 20.88 -9.50 9.54
CA ILE A 206 21.93 -9.89 10.49
C ILE A 206 22.46 -8.63 11.17
N SER A 207 22.51 -8.68 12.50
CA SER A 207 23.08 -7.64 13.34
C SER A 207 23.68 -8.32 14.57
N ASP A 208 24.93 -7.98 14.89
CA ASP A 208 25.62 -8.51 16.07
C ASP A 208 25.61 -10.05 16.19
N GLY A 209 25.79 -10.73 15.04
CA GLY A 209 25.81 -12.20 14.96
C GLY A 209 24.44 -12.88 15.07
N ALA A 210 23.36 -12.13 15.24
CA ALA A 210 21.99 -12.63 15.29
C ALA A 210 21.19 -12.26 14.03
N ALA A 211 20.33 -13.17 13.58
CA ALA A 211 19.43 -12.91 12.49
C ALA A 211 18.01 -12.60 13.00
N GLY A 212 17.37 -11.59 12.43
CA GLY A 212 16.03 -11.18 12.79
C GLY A 212 15.33 -10.46 11.65
N TYR A 213 14.25 -9.77 11.97
CA TYR A 213 13.47 -9.00 11.00
C TYR A 213 14.03 -7.60 10.77
N TRP A 214 13.86 -7.08 9.57
CA TRP A 214 14.15 -5.69 9.28
C TRP A 214 13.18 -4.77 10.02
N THR A 215 13.69 -3.69 10.60
CA THR A 215 12.83 -2.59 11.06
C THR A 215 12.20 -1.86 9.87
N ASP A 216 11.11 -1.14 10.10
CA ASP A 216 10.46 -0.36 9.04
C ASP A 216 11.37 0.70 8.44
N GLY A 217 12.20 1.36 9.29
CA GLY A 217 13.19 2.34 8.85
C GLY A 217 14.27 1.73 7.96
N MET A 218 14.84 0.58 8.36
CA MET A 218 15.88 -0.12 7.59
C MET A 218 15.33 -0.64 6.26
N TRP A 219 14.11 -1.19 6.25
CA TRP A 219 13.43 -1.58 5.02
C TRP A 219 13.26 -0.39 4.06
N GLY A 220 12.98 0.80 4.61
CA GLY A 220 12.95 2.05 3.87
C GLY A 220 14.31 2.45 3.28
N LYS A 221 15.44 2.13 3.97
CA LYS A 221 16.80 2.38 3.45
C LYS A 221 17.11 1.50 2.25
N VAL A 222 16.77 0.19 2.27
CA VAL A 222 16.92 -0.70 1.11
C VAL A 222 16.16 -0.17 -0.09
N LYS A 223 14.91 0.26 0.11
CA LYS A 223 14.11 0.89 -0.95
C LYS A 223 14.76 2.19 -1.46
N ALA A 224 15.33 3.02 -0.59
CA ALA A 224 16.02 4.24 -0.98
C ALA A 224 17.29 3.95 -1.79
N ALA A 225 18.07 2.94 -1.39
CA ALA A 225 19.24 2.47 -2.13
C ALA A 225 18.84 1.95 -3.53
N ALA A 226 17.76 1.18 -3.62
CA ALA A 226 17.21 0.72 -4.91
C ALA A 226 16.79 1.87 -5.83
N VAL A 227 16.20 2.94 -5.28
CA VAL A 227 15.85 4.16 -6.03
C VAL A 227 17.11 4.90 -6.49
N SER A 228 18.10 5.04 -5.62
CA SER A 228 19.36 5.70 -5.96
C SER A 228 20.12 4.94 -7.04
N TRP A 229 20.19 3.60 -6.93
CA TRP A 229 20.86 2.75 -7.90
C TRP A 229 20.20 2.77 -9.29
N SER A 230 18.89 2.61 -9.31
CA SER A 230 18.13 2.51 -10.57
C SER A 230 17.81 3.84 -11.22
N GLY A 231 17.85 4.95 -10.48
CA GLY A 231 17.33 6.26 -10.91
C GLY A 231 15.80 6.30 -11.02
N ILE A 232 15.09 5.22 -10.67
CA ILE A 232 13.65 5.11 -10.80
C ILE A 232 12.99 5.33 -9.45
N ARG A 233 12.23 6.41 -9.33
CA ARG A 233 11.49 6.71 -8.09
C ARG A 233 10.24 5.85 -8.00
N PHE A 234 10.10 5.12 -6.89
CA PHE A 234 8.90 4.35 -6.58
C PHE A 234 8.58 4.36 -5.08
N ARG A 235 7.33 4.06 -4.77
CA ARG A 235 6.87 3.74 -3.40
C ARG A 235 6.47 2.27 -3.38
N ILE A 236 6.73 1.57 -2.27
CA ILE A 236 6.33 0.17 -2.11
C ILE A 236 4.82 -0.01 -2.34
N GLN A 237 4.02 0.92 -1.80
CA GLN A 237 2.57 0.88 -2.00
C GLN A 237 2.17 1.12 -3.47
N ALA A 238 2.97 1.88 -4.22
CA ALA A 238 2.75 2.05 -5.66
C ALA A 238 3.00 0.75 -6.42
N LEU A 239 4.02 -0.04 -6.07
CA LEU A 239 4.25 -1.37 -6.69
C LEU A 239 3.08 -2.32 -6.46
N ARG A 240 2.51 -2.34 -5.24
CA ARG A 240 1.29 -3.11 -4.98
C ARG A 240 0.09 -2.60 -5.79
N ALA A 241 -0.05 -1.29 -5.93
CA ALA A 241 -1.10 -0.72 -6.78
C ALA A 241 -0.85 -1.04 -8.26
N THR A 242 0.43 -1.04 -8.68
CA THR A 242 0.85 -1.48 -10.02
C THR A 242 0.47 -2.94 -10.29
N PHE A 243 0.69 -3.86 -9.32
CA PHE A 243 0.22 -5.24 -9.44
C PHE A 243 -1.28 -5.29 -9.74
N GLY A 244 -2.09 -4.57 -8.97
CA GLY A 244 -3.53 -4.55 -9.21
C GLY A 244 -3.90 -3.96 -10.58
N GLN A 245 -3.21 -2.89 -11.01
CA GLN A 245 -3.44 -2.29 -12.33
C GLN A 245 -3.05 -3.26 -13.45
N MET A 246 -1.86 -3.88 -13.38
CA MET A 246 -1.44 -4.88 -14.37
C MET A 246 -2.43 -6.04 -14.45
N CYS A 247 -2.92 -6.54 -13.32
CA CYS A 247 -3.93 -7.60 -13.33
C CYS A 247 -5.22 -7.19 -14.06
N ILE A 248 -5.66 -5.94 -13.91
CA ILE A 248 -6.81 -5.40 -14.67
C ILE A 248 -6.46 -5.26 -16.15
N ASP A 249 -5.28 -4.72 -16.47
CA ASP A 249 -4.81 -4.51 -17.85
C ASP A 249 -4.67 -5.85 -18.62
N TRP A 250 -4.37 -6.95 -17.93
CA TRP A 250 -4.35 -8.32 -18.46
C TRP A 250 -5.75 -8.96 -18.56
N GLY A 251 -6.82 -8.23 -18.26
CA GLY A 251 -8.21 -8.70 -18.34
C GLY A 251 -8.74 -9.35 -17.07
N GLY A 252 -8.03 -9.21 -15.94
CA GLY A 252 -8.49 -9.69 -14.63
C GLY A 252 -9.74 -8.96 -14.16
N ARG A 253 -10.73 -9.70 -13.66
CA ARG A 253 -11.96 -9.11 -13.12
C ARG A 253 -11.67 -8.34 -11.84
N PRO A 254 -12.28 -7.14 -11.63
CA PRO A 254 -12.05 -6.31 -10.44
C PRO A 254 -12.28 -7.04 -9.10
N ASP A 255 -13.27 -7.94 -9.03
CA ASP A 255 -13.54 -8.76 -7.85
C ASP A 255 -12.41 -9.76 -7.56
N ALA A 256 -11.87 -10.42 -8.59
CA ALA A 256 -10.74 -11.34 -8.47
C ALA A 256 -9.47 -10.59 -8.03
N VAL A 257 -9.19 -9.42 -8.64
CA VAL A 257 -8.07 -8.56 -8.27
C VAL A 257 -8.22 -8.04 -6.83
N SER A 258 -9.45 -7.68 -6.42
CA SER A 258 -9.74 -7.30 -5.03
C SER A 258 -9.39 -8.39 -4.02
N ARG A 259 -9.78 -9.63 -4.33
CA ARG A 259 -9.43 -10.80 -3.50
C ARG A 259 -7.93 -11.07 -3.48
N ALA A 260 -7.27 -11.04 -4.64
CA ALA A 260 -5.81 -11.19 -4.74
C ALA A 260 -5.06 -10.14 -3.92
N LEU A 261 -5.55 -8.92 -3.91
CA LEU A 261 -5.05 -7.83 -3.07
C LEU A 261 -5.49 -7.91 -1.60
N ARG A 262 -6.36 -8.83 -1.23
CA ARG A 262 -6.89 -8.95 0.14
C ARG A 262 -7.46 -7.60 0.63
N HIS A 263 -8.30 -6.95 -0.21
CA HIS A 263 -9.02 -5.75 0.17
C HIS A 263 -10.24 -6.11 1.02
N LYS A 264 -10.58 -5.29 2.02
CA LYS A 264 -11.77 -5.47 2.85
C LYS A 264 -13.06 -5.42 2.03
N THR A 265 -13.08 -4.57 1.00
CA THR A 265 -14.22 -4.37 0.11
C THR A 265 -13.76 -4.21 -1.34
N THR A 266 -14.57 -4.67 -2.30
CA THR A 266 -14.35 -4.46 -3.74
C THR A 266 -14.32 -2.98 -4.11
N ARG A 267 -15.07 -2.15 -3.38
CA ARG A 267 -15.09 -0.69 -3.55
C ARG A 267 -13.68 -0.07 -3.51
N THR A 268 -12.76 -0.61 -2.71
CA THR A 268 -11.37 -0.14 -2.70
C THR A 268 -10.71 -0.39 -4.05
N THR A 269 -10.93 -1.55 -4.65
CA THR A 269 -10.41 -1.90 -5.98
C THR A 269 -11.10 -1.05 -7.04
N GLU A 270 -12.41 -0.93 -7.01
CA GLU A 270 -13.19 -0.12 -7.95
C GLU A 270 -12.74 1.35 -7.97
N ILE A 271 -12.55 1.97 -6.82
CA ILE A 271 -12.10 3.38 -6.74
C ILE A 271 -10.68 3.55 -7.30
N TYR A 272 -9.78 2.59 -7.06
CA TYR A 272 -8.40 2.68 -7.52
C TYR A 272 -8.23 2.28 -8.99
N TYR A 273 -9.06 1.34 -9.49
CA TYR A 273 -8.91 0.75 -10.82
C TYR A 273 -10.09 1.05 -11.75
N ALA A 274 -11.19 1.65 -11.27
CA ALA A 274 -12.30 2.14 -12.10
C ALA A 274 -11.90 3.32 -13.01
N ARG A 275 -10.72 3.88 -12.80
CA ARG A 275 -10.03 4.69 -13.81
C ARG A 275 -9.32 3.76 -14.82
N ILE A 276 -10.05 2.82 -15.37
CA ILE A 276 -9.66 2.17 -16.61
C ILE A 276 -9.37 3.33 -17.58
N ARG A 277 -8.13 3.41 -18.06
CA ARG A 277 -7.80 4.36 -19.12
C ARG A 277 -8.85 4.21 -20.18
N SER A 278 -9.42 5.30 -20.66
CA SER A 278 -10.50 5.27 -21.66
C SER A 278 -10.15 4.36 -22.83
N ASP A 279 -8.87 4.36 -23.24
CA ASP A 279 -8.32 3.50 -24.32
C ASP A 279 -8.43 1.99 -24.01
N HIS A 280 -8.36 1.59 -22.76
CA HIS A 280 -8.52 0.18 -22.38
C HIS A 280 -10.01 -0.19 -22.32
N ALA A 281 -10.86 0.71 -21.82
CA ALA A 281 -12.31 0.53 -21.83
C ALA A 281 -12.83 0.41 -23.28
N PHE A 282 -12.36 1.25 -24.19
CA PHE A 282 -12.72 1.17 -25.61
C PHE A 282 -12.28 -0.15 -26.24
N ARG A 283 -11.05 -0.61 -25.99
CA ARG A 283 -10.58 -1.92 -26.49
C ARG A 283 -11.41 -3.09 -25.94
N LEU A 284 -11.78 -3.08 -24.67
CA LEU A 284 -12.64 -4.11 -24.09
C LEU A 284 -14.04 -4.13 -24.70
N LEU A 285 -14.61 -2.95 -24.98
CA LEU A 285 -15.90 -2.83 -25.64
C LEU A 285 -15.82 -3.31 -27.11
N GLU A 286 -14.75 -2.96 -27.82
CA GLU A 286 -14.48 -3.42 -29.19
C GLU A 286 -14.32 -4.93 -29.25
N GLN A 287 -13.50 -5.52 -28.35
CA GLN A 287 -13.35 -6.98 -28.25
C GLN A 287 -14.67 -7.68 -27.89
N ALA A 288 -15.45 -7.13 -26.98
CA ALA A 288 -16.77 -7.67 -26.61
C ALA A 288 -17.73 -7.63 -27.80
N TYR A 289 -17.73 -6.53 -28.56
CA TYR A 289 -18.52 -6.40 -29.80
C TYR A 289 -18.08 -7.42 -30.84
N GLU A 290 -16.79 -7.53 -31.13
CA GLU A 290 -16.24 -8.47 -32.10
C GLU A 290 -16.51 -9.94 -31.71
N SER A 291 -16.38 -10.30 -30.43
CA SER A 291 -16.67 -11.64 -29.93
C SER A 291 -18.14 -12.02 -30.13
N THR A 292 -19.04 -11.05 -30.05
CA THR A 292 -20.49 -11.24 -30.17
C THR A 292 -20.96 -11.18 -31.60
N HIS A 293 -20.35 -10.35 -32.47
CA HIS A 293 -20.82 -10.05 -33.83
C HIS A 293 -19.87 -10.52 -34.92
N GLY A 294 -18.58 -10.73 -34.66
CA GLY A 294 -17.57 -11.11 -35.63
C GLY A 294 -17.77 -12.49 -36.30
N LYS A 295 -18.60 -13.35 -35.67
CA LYS A 295 -18.96 -14.66 -36.29
C LYS A 295 -20.06 -14.60 -37.35
N ARG A 296 -20.75 -13.48 -37.53
CA ARG A 296 -21.85 -13.34 -38.52
C ARG A 296 -21.40 -12.92 -39.91
N GLY A 297 -20.14 -12.48 -40.08
CA GLY A 297 -19.63 -11.96 -41.38
C GLY A 297 -18.97 -12.98 -42.31
N ARG A 298 -18.60 -14.18 -41.84
CA ARG A 298 -17.88 -15.19 -42.66
C ARG A 298 -18.74 -16.26 -43.29
N GLY A 299 -20.07 -16.20 -43.20
CA GLY A 299 -20.99 -17.26 -43.67
C GLY A 299 -21.79 -16.92 -44.93
N ARG A 300 -21.57 -15.81 -45.67
CA ARG A 300 -22.45 -15.44 -46.79
C ARG A 300 -21.80 -15.17 -48.14
N ASN A 301 -20.55 -15.51 -48.34
CA ASN A 301 -19.94 -15.40 -49.69
C ASN A 301 -19.31 -16.73 -50.17
N ALA A 302 -20.12 -17.76 -50.26
CA ALA A 302 -19.78 -18.97 -51.03
C ALA A 302 -21.06 -19.56 -51.62
N LYS A 303 -21.57 -18.98 -52.71
CA LYS A 303 -22.35 -19.64 -53.77
C LYS A 303 -23.00 -18.58 -54.67
N VAL A 304 -22.26 -18.01 -55.61
CA VAL A 304 -22.77 -17.66 -56.94
C VAL A 304 -21.58 -17.86 -57.88
N GLY A 305 -21.53 -18.99 -58.49
CA GLY A 305 -20.60 -19.30 -59.56
C GLY A 305 -21.26 -20.33 -60.46
N ASN A 306 -21.45 -19.97 -61.69
CA ASN A 306 -21.72 -20.76 -62.87
C ASN A 306 -23.17 -21.25 -63.16
N ARG A 307 -23.82 -20.47 -63.95
CA ARG A 307 -24.26 -21.01 -65.30
C ARG A 307 -24.26 -19.87 -66.33
#